data_e790f0243b49c238ca672c957e3c21e5
#
_entry.id   e790f0243b49c238ca672c957e3c21e5
#
_cell.length_a   1.000
_cell.length_b   1.000
_cell.length_c   1.000
_cell.angle_alpha   90.00
_cell.angle_beta   90.00
_cell.angle_gamma   90.00
#
_symmetry.space_group_name_H-M   'P 1'
#
loop_
_entity.id
_entity.type
_entity.pdbx_description
1 polymer ?
#
loop_
_entity_poly.entity_id
_entity_poly.type
_entity_poly.pdbx_seq_one_letter_code
_entity_poly.pdbx_strand_id
1 'polypeptide(L)'
;MDLILSFLLFILFCIDYYYVYYSSIHKYKRLNERQKAYIMSIKSSITLLILSMFVNIKYFGNFSFGFSDLTVINLGILNLIAYFFMDCVIGTKEYYKYLLSLSGYIHHIIYIIVSIVCIKLNIILPYMLFFVEELPTLILSLGKFNNNLRNDNLFGSTFFITRIL
;
A
#
# COMPACT_ATOMS: atom_id res chain seq x y z
N MET A 1 -4.88 19.79 5.42
CA MET A 1 -3.52 19.92 4.86
C MET A 1 -3.59 20.80 3.63
N ASP A 2 -2.67 21.73 3.46
CA ASP A 2 -2.60 22.61 2.29
C ASP A 2 -2.46 21.76 1.00
N LEU A 3 -3.13 22.17 -0.07
CA LEU A 3 -3.12 21.47 -1.36
C LEU A 3 -1.71 21.39 -1.95
N ILE A 4 -0.94 22.47 -1.82
CA ILE A 4 0.45 22.55 -2.30
C ILE A 4 1.31 21.53 -1.53
N LEU A 5 1.21 21.50 -0.21
CA LEU A 5 1.95 20.55 0.62
C LEU A 5 1.56 19.11 0.31
N SER A 6 0.27 18.83 0.12
CA SER A 6 -0.20 17.50 -0.28
C SER A 6 0.37 17.05 -1.61
N PHE A 7 0.42 17.95 -2.58
CA PHE A 7 1.00 17.67 -3.89
C PHE A 7 2.51 17.41 -3.81
N LEU A 8 3.24 18.22 -3.05
CA LEU A 8 4.69 18.02 -2.85
C LEU A 8 4.99 16.68 -2.18
N LEU A 9 4.23 16.32 -1.15
CA LEU A 9 4.37 15.03 -0.46
C LEU A 9 4.04 13.86 -1.38
N PHE A 10 3.01 13.97 -2.20
CA PHE A 10 2.69 12.96 -3.22
C PHE A 10 3.88 12.75 -4.18
N ILE A 11 4.48 13.83 -4.70
CA ILE A 11 5.65 13.75 -5.56
C ILE A 11 6.84 13.08 -4.84
N LEU A 12 7.09 13.44 -3.58
CA LEU A 12 8.15 12.83 -2.78
C LEU A 12 7.93 11.31 -2.62
N PHE A 13 6.71 10.88 -2.35
CA PHE A 13 6.39 9.44 -2.30
C PHE A 13 6.57 8.75 -3.66
N CYS A 14 6.19 9.40 -4.76
CA CYS A 14 6.45 8.86 -6.09
C CYS A 14 7.94 8.67 -6.36
N ILE A 15 8.77 9.65 -6.01
CA ILE A 15 10.23 9.57 -6.12
C ILE A 15 10.78 8.42 -5.26
N ASP A 16 10.28 8.27 -4.03
CA ASP A 16 10.69 7.22 -3.11
C ASP A 16 10.32 5.82 -3.65
N TYR A 17 9.12 5.61 -4.21
CA TYR A 17 8.76 4.35 -4.88
C TYR A 17 9.62 4.08 -6.09
N TYR A 18 9.90 5.09 -6.91
CA TYR A 18 10.79 4.97 -8.05
C TYR A 18 12.18 4.51 -7.61
N TYR A 19 12.74 5.18 -6.60
CA TYR A 19 14.07 4.86 -6.07
C TYR A 19 14.13 3.45 -5.49
N VAL A 20 13.15 3.06 -4.65
CA VAL A 20 13.10 1.72 -4.05
C VAL A 20 13.01 0.65 -5.12
N TYR A 21 12.19 0.85 -6.15
CA TYR A 21 12.04 -0.10 -7.24
C TYR A 21 13.37 -0.29 -8.00
N TYR A 22 13.96 0.77 -8.52
CA TYR A 22 15.16 0.65 -9.34
C TYR A 22 16.42 0.28 -8.54
N SER A 23 16.54 0.71 -7.28
CA SER A 23 17.63 0.26 -6.41
C SER A 23 17.52 -1.23 -6.10
N SER A 24 16.30 -1.75 -5.91
CA SER A 24 16.05 -3.19 -5.69
C SER A 24 16.42 -4.00 -6.93
N ILE A 25 16.04 -3.57 -8.12
CA ILE A 25 16.43 -4.24 -9.37
C ILE A 25 17.95 -4.23 -9.55
N HIS A 26 18.60 -3.12 -9.28
CA HIS A 26 20.04 -3.02 -9.37
C HIS A 26 20.76 -3.95 -8.39
N LYS A 27 20.24 -4.04 -7.16
CA LYS A 27 20.77 -4.92 -6.12
C LYS A 27 20.55 -6.40 -6.43
N TYR A 28 19.37 -6.75 -6.94
CA TYR A 28 18.96 -8.14 -7.23
C TYR A 28 18.91 -8.39 -8.74
N LYS A 29 20.06 -8.44 -9.39
CA LYS A 29 20.23 -8.50 -10.86
C LYS A 29 19.50 -9.62 -11.62
N ARG A 30 18.89 -10.59 -10.93
CA ARG A 30 18.24 -11.78 -11.53
C ARG A 30 16.76 -11.90 -11.24
N LEU A 31 16.08 -10.79 -10.92
CA LEU A 31 14.64 -10.82 -10.68
C LEU A 31 13.88 -11.07 -11.98
N ASN A 32 12.96 -12.03 -11.94
CA ASN A 32 11.99 -12.23 -13.01
C ASN A 32 10.86 -11.17 -12.91
N GLU A 33 10.05 -11.03 -13.98
CA GLU A 33 8.96 -10.03 -14.03
C GLU A 33 7.99 -10.16 -12.85
N ARG A 34 7.68 -11.41 -12.43
CA ARG A 34 6.81 -11.66 -11.28
C ARG A 34 7.38 -11.08 -9.99
N GLN A 35 8.66 -11.33 -9.72
CA GLN A 35 9.33 -10.79 -8.53
C GLN A 35 9.38 -9.27 -8.54
N LYS A 36 9.64 -8.67 -9.71
CA LYS A 36 9.64 -7.22 -9.90
C LYS A 36 8.28 -6.61 -9.53
N ALA A 37 7.16 -7.24 -9.92
CA ALA A 37 5.80 -6.79 -9.65
C ALA A 37 5.46 -6.71 -8.15
N TYR A 38 6.19 -7.42 -7.28
CA TYR A 38 5.91 -7.42 -5.84
C TYR A 38 6.83 -6.51 -5.01
N ILE A 39 7.85 -5.87 -5.60
CA ILE A 39 8.78 -4.98 -4.87
C ILE A 39 8.02 -3.83 -4.20
N MET A 40 7.20 -3.12 -4.97
CA MET A 40 6.47 -1.96 -4.45
C MET A 40 5.33 -2.37 -3.51
N SER A 41 4.67 -3.49 -3.78
CA SER A 41 3.65 -4.06 -2.88
C SER A 41 4.21 -4.37 -1.50
N ILE A 42 5.42 -4.98 -1.41
CA ILE A 42 6.08 -5.26 -0.13
C ILE A 42 6.30 -3.96 0.65
N LYS A 43 6.88 -2.95 0.01
CA LYS A 43 7.12 -1.64 0.65
C LYS A 43 5.82 -1.00 1.12
N SER A 44 4.81 -0.94 0.24
CA SER A 44 3.52 -0.33 0.56
C SER A 44 2.85 -1.03 1.74
N SER A 45 2.74 -2.36 1.70
CA SER A 45 2.11 -3.13 2.77
C SER A 45 2.82 -2.97 4.11
N ILE A 46 4.16 -2.93 4.15
CA ILE A 46 4.90 -2.66 5.38
C ILE A 46 4.56 -1.27 5.92
N THR A 47 4.60 -0.25 5.07
CA THR A 47 4.32 1.14 5.48
C THR A 47 2.90 1.28 6.01
N LEU A 48 1.92 0.74 5.30
CA LEU A 48 0.50 0.81 5.68
C LEU A 48 0.19 0.02 6.94
N LEU A 49 0.81 -1.15 7.14
CA LEU A 49 0.67 -1.92 8.37
C LEU A 49 1.21 -1.16 9.57
N ILE A 50 2.40 -0.56 9.49
CA ILE A 50 2.97 0.24 10.57
C ILE A 50 2.05 1.40 10.92
N LEU A 51 1.57 2.14 9.91
CA LEU A 51 0.66 3.26 10.10
C LEU A 51 -0.69 2.81 10.69
N SER A 52 -1.26 1.72 10.19
CA SER A 52 -2.50 1.14 10.69
C SER A 52 -2.36 0.67 12.14
N MET A 53 -1.27 0.00 12.48
CA MET A 53 -0.99 -0.41 13.86
C MET A 53 -0.91 0.81 14.80
N PHE A 54 -0.19 1.85 14.39
CA PHE A 54 -0.12 3.10 15.17
C PHE A 54 -1.51 3.72 15.38
N VAL A 55 -2.32 3.81 14.32
CA VAL A 55 -3.69 4.35 14.38
C VAL A 55 -4.57 3.47 15.27
N ASN A 56 -4.52 2.14 15.11
CA ASN A 56 -5.30 1.21 15.93
C ASN A 56 -4.94 1.28 17.42
N ILE A 57 -3.66 1.32 17.77
CA ILE A 57 -3.21 1.45 19.17
C ILE A 57 -3.69 2.77 19.78
N LYS A 58 -3.59 3.86 19.01
CA LYS A 58 -3.96 5.19 19.51
C LYS A 58 -5.45 5.39 19.69
N TYR A 59 -6.26 4.81 18.79
CA TYR A 59 -7.71 5.02 18.76
C TYR A 59 -8.53 3.82 19.20
N PHE A 60 -7.89 2.75 19.71
CA PHE A 60 -8.59 1.56 20.17
C PHE A 60 -9.59 1.91 21.28
N GLY A 61 -10.87 1.74 20.97
CA GLY A 61 -11.98 2.02 21.89
C GLY A 61 -12.31 3.50 22.10
N ASN A 62 -11.60 4.42 21.47
CA ASN A 62 -11.86 5.85 21.58
C ASN A 62 -12.04 6.49 20.19
N PHE A 63 -13.28 6.52 19.70
CA PHE A 63 -13.65 7.11 18.42
C PHE A 63 -13.84 8.64 18.46
N SER A 64 -13.34 9.30 19.51
CA SER A 64 -13.32 10.77 19.52
C SER A 64 -12.25 11.27 18.56
N PHE A 65 -12.69 11.66 17.38
CA PHE A 65 -11.86 12.15 16.30
C PHE A 65 -11.27 13.53 16.66
N GLY A 66 -10.05 13.56 17.16
CA GLY A 66 -9.28 14.79 17.31
C GLY A 66 -8.63 15.17 15.97
N PHE A 67 -8.79 16.42 15.56
CA PHE A 67 -8.19 16.96 14.32
C PHE A 67 -6.66 16.96 14.29
N SER A 68 -5.99 16.78 15.44
CA SER A 68 -4.52 16.86 15.57
C SER A 68 -3.74 15.73 14.88
N ASP A 69 -4.37 14.61 14.57
CA ASP A 69 -3.69 13.42 14.02
C ASP A 69 -3.92 13.22 12.52
N LEU A 70 -4.67 14.12 11.90
CA LEU A 70 -4.96 14.11 10.46
C LEU A 70 -3.68 14.11 9.61
N THR A 71 -2.56 14.62 10.13
CA THR A 71 -1.30 14.69 9.37
C THR A 71 -0.74 13.30 9.09
N VAL A 72 -0.63 12.43 10.10
CA VAL A 72 -0.09 11.06 9.92
C VAL A 72 -1.02 10.24 9.04
N ILE A 73 -2.33 10.38 9.25
CA ILE A 73 -3.36 9.69 8.48
C ILE A 73 -3.33 10.15 7.02
N ASN A 74 -3.22 11.45 6.76
CA ASN A 74 -3.11 12.01 5.42
C ASN A 74 -1.82 11.55 4.72
N LEU A 75 -0.69 11.46 5.43
CA LEU A 75 0.55 10.91 4.90
C LEU A 75 0.37 9.45 4.46
N GLY A 76 -0.32 8.64 5.25
CA GLY A 76 -0.62 7.24 4.89
C GLY A 76 -1.42 7.12 3.60
N ILE A 77 -2.46 7.94 3.44
CA ILE A 77 -3.29 7.92 2.22
C ILE A 77 -2.54 8.45 1.01
N LEU A 78 -1.76 9.52 1.15
CA LEU A 78 -0.93 10.01 0.06
C LEU A 78 0.12 8.99 -0.37
N ASN A 79 0.73 8.29 0.59
CA ASN A 79 1.64 7.18 0.29
C ASN A 79 0.92 6.04 -0.47
N LEU A 80 -0.31 5.69 -0.09
CA LEU A 80 -1.11 4.68 -0.77
C LEU A 80 -1.45 5.09 -2.22
N ILE A 81 -1.91 6.32 -2.42
CA ILE A 81 -2.20 6.86 -3.75
C ILE A 81 -0.93 6.84 -4.62
N ALA A 82 0.21 7.27 -4.05
CA ALA A 82 1.49 7.26 -4.76
C ALA A 82 1.93 5.83 -5.12
N TYR A 83 1.71 4.86 -4.22
CA TYR A 83 1.97 3.45 -4.51
C TYR A 83 1.17 2.97 -5.72
N PHE A 84 -0.15 3.10 -5.70
CA PHE A 84 -0.99 2.63 -6.81
C PHE A 84 -0.68 3.34 -8.12
N PHE A 85 -0.43 4.64 -8.07
CA PHE A 85 -0.03 5.42 -9.24
C PHE A 85 1.31 4.92 -9.81
N MET A 86 2.33 4.79 -8.97
CA MET A 86 3.67 4.35 -9.40
C MET A 86 3.68 2.89 -9.84
N ASP A 87 2.87 2.02 -9.22
CA ASP A 87 2.73 0.63 -9.67
C ASP A 87 2.12 0.55 -11.07
N CYS A 88 1.15 1.39 -11.39
CA CYS A 88 0.63 1.49 -12.75
C CYS A 88 1.69 2.03 -13.73
N VAL A 89 2.42 3.09 -13.38
CA VAL A 89 3.42 3.72 -14.25
C VAL A 89 4.60 2.78 -14.51
N ILE A 90 5.21 2.25 -13.48
CA ILE A 90 6.38 1.37 -13.59
C ILE A 90 5.96 0.02 -14.16
N GLY A 91 4.85 -0.53 -13.69
CA GLY A 91 4.37 -1.84 -14.09
C GLY A 91 3.98 -1.92 -15.55
N THR A 92 3.45 -0.84 -16.13
CA THR A 92 3.19 -0.75 -17.57
C THR A 92 4.46 -1.02 -18.38
N LYS A 93 5.62 -0.57 -17.89
CA LYS A 93 6.91 -0.72 -18.57
C LYS A 93 7.62 -2.03 -18.23
N GLU A 94 7.59 -2.45 -16.96
CA GLU A 94 8.50 -3.46 -16.43
C GLU A 94 7.85 -4.84 -16.23
N TYR A 95 6.54 -4.91 -15.98
CA TYR A 95 5.79 -6.13 -15.68
C TYR A 95 4.32 -6.07 -16.11
N TYR A 96 4.07 -5.52 -17.29
CA TYR A 96 2.72 -5.29 -17.84
C TYR A 96 1.76 -6.48 -17.71
N LYS A 97 2.24 -7.71 -17.95
CA LYS A 97 1.41 -8.93 -17.86
C LYS A 97 0.77 -9.14 -16.47
N TYR A 98 1.41 -8.65 -15.42
CA TYR A 98 0.91 -8.78 -14.05
C TYR A 98 -0.08 -7.68 -13.67
N LEU A 99 -0.17 -6.60 -14.46
CA LEU A 99 -1.17 -5.54 -14.30
C LEU A 99 -2.44 -5.73 -15.12
N LEU A 100 -2.46 -6.66 -16.06
CA LEU A 100 -3.64 -6.94 -16.90
C LEU A 100 -4.78 -7.64 -16.15
N SER A 101 -4.52 -8.20 -14.98
CA SER A 101 -5.55 -8.85 -14.15
C SER A 101 -6.49 -7.84 -13.49
N LEU A 102 -7.67 -8.29 -13.04
CA LEU A 102 -8.58 -7.47 -12.22
C LEU A 102 -7.91 -6.92 -10.96
N SER A 103 -6.93 -7.62 -10.43
CA SER A 103 -6.09 -7.19 -9.29
C SER A 103 -4.97 -6.21 -9.67
N GLY A 104 -4.86 -5.82 -10.91
CA GLY A 104 -3.91 -4.83 -11.41
C GLY A 104 -4.56 -3.47 -11.63
N TYR A 105 -4.59 -2.98 -12.86
CA TYR A 105 -5.06 -1.62 -13.19
C TYR A 105 -6.42 -1.24 -12.60
N ILE A 106 -7.42 -2.13 -12.73
CA ILE A 106 -8.78 -1.83 -12.26
C ILE A 106 -8.77 -1.63 -10.74
N HIS A 107 -8.12 -2.54 -10.01
CA HIS A 107 -7.98 -2.46 -8.56
C HIS A 107 -7.25 -1.15 -8.15
N HIS A 108 -6.13 -0.82 -8.78
CA HIS A 108 -5.35 0.38 -8.45
C HIS A 108 -6.13 1.66 -8.71
N ILE A 109 -6.81 1.77 -9.85
CA ILE A 109 -7.62 2.94 -10.18
C ILE A 109 -8.79 3.10 -9.20
N ILE A 110 -9.49 2.01 -8.87
CA ILE A 110 -10.59 2.03 -7.89
C ILE A 110 -10.08 2.52 -6.53
N TYR A 111 -8.96 1.99 -6.04
CA TYR A 111 -8.43 2.40 -4.73
C TYR A 111 -7.92 3.85 -4.71
N ILE A 112 -7.37 4.37 -5.80
CA ILE A 112 -7.06 5.81 -5.93
C ILE A 112 -8.34 6.64 -5.79
N ILE A 113 -9.41 6.26 -6.51
CA ILE A 113 -10.69 6.99 -6.45
C ILE A 113 -11.28 6.91 -5.04
N VAL A 114 -11.33 5.72 -4.43
CA VAL A 114 -11.84 5.51 -3.07
C VAL A 114 -11.04 6.35 -2.07
N SER A 115 -9.71 6.37 -2.16
CA SER A 115 -8.84 7.18 -1.29
C SER A 115 -9.16 8.67 -1.41
N ILE A 116 -9.34 9.18 -2.62
CA ILE A 116 -9.73 10.58 -2.86
C ILE A 116 -11.11 10.90 -2.27
N VAL A 117 -12.07 9.97 -2.43
CA VAL A 117 -13.42 10.12 -1.86
C VAL A 117 -13.35 10.12 -0.33
N CYS A 118 -12.56 9.23 0.29
CA CYS A 118 -12.36 9.19 1.74
C CYS A 118 -11.77 10.51 2.27
N ILE A 119 -10.83 11.12 1.56
CA ILE A 119 -10.29 12.44 1.88
C ILE A 119 -11.41 13.49 1.84
N LYS A 120 -12.19 13.52 0.77
CA LYS A 120 -13.27 14.52 0.59
C LYS A 120 -14.39 14.38 1.63
N LEU A 121 -14.72 13.17 2.03
CA LEU A 121 -15.78 12.88 3.01
C LEU A 121 -15.28 12.91 4.47
N ASN A 122 -14.00 13.16 4.71
CA ASN A 122 -13.38 13.13 6.05
C ASN A 122 -13.53 11.78 6.78
N ILE A 123 -13.61 10.67 6.04
CA ILE A 123 -13.69 9.30 6.58
C ILE A 123 -12.35 8.57 6.49
N ILE A 124 -11.26 9.32 6.52
CA ILE A 124 -9.90 8.79 6.36
C ILE A 124 -9.53 7.88 7.52
N LEU A 125 -9.90 8.23 8.75
CA LEU A 125 -9.53 7.45 9.93
C LEU A 125 -10.13 6.04 9.92
N PRO A 126 -11.45 5.85 9.76
CA PRO A 126 -12.01 4.52 9.56
C PRO A 126 -11.32 3.74 8.43
N TYR A 127 -11.04 4.39 7.33
CA TYR A 127 -10.34 3.77 6.20
C TYR A 127 -8.95 3.28 6.57
N MET A 128 -8.19 4.04 7.37
CA MET A 128 -6.86 3.63 7.84
C MET A 128 -6.89 2.47 8.85
N LEU A 129 -7.95 2.33 9.65
CA LEU A 129 -8.11 1.20 10.57
C LEU A 129 -8.15 -0.13 9.82
N PHE A 130 -8.75 -0.16 8.64
CA PHE A 130 -8.84 -1.35 7.80
C PHE A 130 -7.51 -1.77 7.15
N PHE A 131 -6.45 -0.95 7.17
CA PHE A 131 -5.17 -1.35 6.56
C PHE A 131 -4.44 -2.49 7.28
N VAL A 132 -4.95 -2.99 8.40
CA VAL A 132 -4.56 -4.30 8.94
C VAL A 132 -4.75 -5.41 7.89
N GLU A 133 -5.70 -5.23 6.95
CA GLU A 133 -5.92 -6.12 5.81
C GLU A 133 -4.73 -6.20 4.84
N GLU A 134 -3.71 -5.34 4.98
CA GLU A 134 -2.45 -5.43 4.23
C GLU A 134 -1.52 -6.53 4.73
N LEU A 135 -1.79 -7.14 5.90
CA LEU A 135 -0.98 -8.25 6.42
C LEU A 135 -0.97 -9.47 5.48
N PRO A 136 -2.11 -9.97 5.02
CA PRO A 136 -2.12 -11.04 4.00
C PRO A 136 -1.42 -10.62 2.70
N THR A 137 -1.60 -9.37 2.26
CA THR A 137 -0.94 -8.83 1.07
C THR A 137 0.58 -8.87 1.21
N LEU A 138 1.11 -8.50 2.38
CA LEU A 138 2.54 -8.57 2.68
C LEU A 138 3.05 -10.02 2.62
N ILE A 139 2.37 -10.95 3.29
CA ILE A 139 2.76 -12.37 3.33
C ILE A 139 2.77 -12.96 1.90
N LEU A 140 1.73 -12.67 1.12
CA LEU A 140 1.65 -13.10 -0.28
C LEU A 140 2.80 -12.52 -1.10
N SER A 141 3.06 -11.22 -0.98
CA SER A 141 4.08 -10.51 -1.74
C SER A 141 5.48 -11.02 -1.43
N LEU A 142 5.79 -11.26 -0.15
CA LEU A 142 7.05 -11.87 0.28
C LEU A 142 7.21 -13.28 -0.28
N GLY A 143 6.17 -14.11 -0.24
CA GLY A 143 6.17 -15.45 -0.81
C GLY A 143 6.31 -15.48 -2.34
N LYS A 144 5.80 -14.45 -3.04
CA LYS A 144 5.96 -14.29 -4.49
C LYS A 144 7.34 -13.75 -4.87
N PHE A 145 7.92 -12.90 -4.02
CA PHE A 145 9.26 -12.38 -4.20
C PHE A 145 10.33 -13.45 -3.91
N ASN A 146 10.17 -14.21 -2.84
CA ASN A 146 11.06 -15.31 -2.46
C ASN A 146 10.27 -16.53 -2.02
N ASN A 147 10.35 -17.61 -2.83
CA ASN A 147 9.60 -18.85 -2.57
C ASN A 147 9.92 -19.50 -1.20
N ASN A 148 11.11 -19.28 -0.64
CA ASN A 148 11.47 -19.78 0.69
C ASN A 148 10.66 -19.11 1.82
N LEU A 149 10.09 -17.93 1.56
CA LEU A 149 9.23 -17.19 2.50
C LEU A 149 7.74 -17.50 2.30
N ARG A 150 7.41 -18.38 1.34
CA ARG A 150 6.03 -18.74 1.05
C ARG A 150 5.45 -19.60 2.18
N ASN A 151 4.36 -19.11 2.76
CA ASN A 151 3.60 -19.82 3.78
C ASN A 151 2.11 -19.67 3.49
N ASP A 152 1.54 -20.66 2.79
CA ASP A 152 0.14 -20.61 2.34
C ASP A 152 -0.84 -20.72 3.53
N ASN A 153 -0.46 -21.44 4.62
CA ASN A 153 -1.27 -21.53 5.83
C ASN A 153 -1.33 -20.18 6.56
N LEU A 154 -0.18 -19.52 6.71
CA LEU A 154 -0.12 -18.20 7.33
C LEU A 154 -0.90 -17.18 6.51
N PHE A 155 -0.76 -17.20 5.17
CA PHE A 155 -1.55 -16.36 4.28
C PHE A 155 -3.05 -16.59 4.45
N GLY A 156 -3.50 -17.85 4.38
CA GLY A 156 -4.91 -18.21 4.52
C GLY A 156 -5.50 -17.82 5.87
N SER A 157 -4.78 -18.07 6.97
CA SER A 157 -5.21 -17.71 8.32
C SER A 157 -5.32 -16.19 8.50
N THR A 158 -4.30 -15.44 8.07
CA THR A 158 -4.33 -13.98 8.18
C THR A 158 -5.39 -13.35 7.28
N PHE A 159 -5.58 -13.87 6.07
CA PHE A 159 -6.63 -13.44 5.16
C PHE A 159 -8.02 -13.65 5.78
N PHE A 160 -8.26 -14.82 6.37
CA PHE A 160 -9.53 -15.12 7.02
C PHE A 160 -9.80 -14.18 8.20
N ILE A 161 -8.81 -14.00 9.09
CA ILE A 161 -8.96 -13.15 10.29
C ILE A 161 -9.18 -11.68 9.92
N THR A 162 -8.44 -11.15 8.93
CA THR A 162 -8.46 -9.71 8.65
C THR A 162 -9.54 -9.27 7.66
N ARG A 163 -10.15 -10.20 6.89
CA ARG A 163 -11.10 -9.85 5.82
C ARG A 163 -12.47 -10.51 5.95
N ILE A 164 -12.63 -11.49 6.83
CA ILE A 164 -13.88 -12.23 6.97
C ILE A 164 -14.47 -12.11 8.38
N LEU A 165 -13.64 -12.05 9.42
CA LEU A 165 -14.05 -11.80 10.82
C LEU A 165 -14.01 -10.32 11.14
#